data_e7b1cf6927987a1bde17e173aa303456
#
_entry.id   e7b1cf6927987a1bde17e173aa303456
#
_cell.length_a   1.000
_cell.length_b   1.000
_cell.length_c   1.000
_cell.angle_alpha   90.00
_cell.angle_beta   90.00
_cell.angle_gamma   90.00
#
_symmetry.space_group_name_H-M   'P 1'
#
loop_
_entity.id
_entity.type
_entity.pdbx_description
1 polymer ?
#
loop_
_entity_poly.entity_id
_entity_poly.type
_entity_poly.pdbx_seq_one_letter_code
_entity_poly.pdbx_strand_id
1 'polypeptide(L)'
;IITILIYLGGIMIPDNQTLSSLNHKNPNGTVSVEVSSISADKAILTVKDFSFDNYEDLSIIIKETEFSEPAPLDFSISDTSLILNLSSLRSHFEFRRSKEFRIYILGVHDQKAELFLLKDKSQKAAPWNNFHLFTEEIYFDEDSAIRPTEYIGVLSADSKDNLCIHLCSRNKYLAQTHYCSLRSLKMNGGKLKICYDLETGYHEYVKTELSFRNKLAEDAVTYDFTTLSTNKRGNLLRIKISLDLNKVDWKSLYWDVNVLLYNQGNNKTNHISISMDTKQRMFQKFLYNGSYKTDNGFFFYPYYTGKKTLAFVYRNKGNYDGLDIIFKEFTAIFLYRLAKSYWNKKHICLVSEKFASMAQDNGYYFFKHCMDENEEAYLHKKIYYIISKDSPDHYKVDPYKKNVINFMSIRHMIYTQAADLIVSSDSRYHTYAMQCRHSIFNRYLRKKKFVFLQHGVIALKRVDAFYSKGMRGGCDLF
;
A
#
# COMPACT_ATOMS: atom_id res chain seq x y z
N ILE A 1 5.81 -45.80 17.68
CA ILE A 1 6.33 -44.98 16.57
C ILE A 1 7.58 -44.31 17.12
N ILE A 2 8.76 -44.77 16.66
CA ILE A 2 10.05 -44.27 17.14
C ILE A 2 10.30 -42.90 16.49
N THR A 3 10.29 -41.86 17.29
CA THR A 3 10.65 -40.48 16.88
C THR A 3 12.17 -40.42 16.80
N ILE A 4 12.73 -40.16 15.61
CA ILE A 4 14.15 -39.90 15.45
C ILE A 4 14.37 -38.44 15.81
N LEU A 5 14.93 -38.20 16.98
CA LEU A 5 15.36 -36.89 17.49
C LEU A 5 16.75 -36.59 16.96
N ILE A 6 16.87 -35.52 16.17
CA ILE A 6 18.17 -34.99 15.76
C ILE A 6 18.61 -33.97 16.81
N TYR A 7 19.63 -34.31 17.57
CA TYR A 7 20.26 -33.47 18.58
C TYR A 7 21.27 -32.51 17.89
N LEU A 8 20.97 -31.24 17.81
CA LEU A 8 21.95 -30.19 17.51
C LEU A 8 21.84 -29.12 18.60
N GLY A 9 22.74 -29.24 19.58
CA GLY A 9 23.00 -28.12 20.50
C GLY A 9 21.89 -27.76 21.49
N GLY A 10 21.20 -28.74 22.10
CA GLY A 10 20.33 -28.47 23.26
C GLY A 10 18.94 -27.84 22.97
N ILE A 11 18.57 -27.67 21.71
CA ILE A 11 17.23 -27.23 21.32
C ILE A 11 16.55 -28.36 20.55
N MET A 12 15.50 -28.93 21.11
CA MET A 12 14.66 -29.87 20.38
C MET A 12 13.77 -29.13 19.39
N ILE A 13 13.96 -29.36 18.10
CA ILE A 13 13.04 -28.93 17.06
C ILE A 13 12.03 -30.07 16.86
N PRO A 14 10.71 -29.83 17.07
CA PRO A 14 9.69 -30.86 16.79
C PRO A 14 9.82 -31.31 15.34
N ASP A 15 9.66 -32.60 15.10
CA ASP A 15 9.67 -33.14 13.74
C ASP A 15 8.50 -32.57 12.90
N ASN A 16 8.63 -32.62 11.59
CA ASN A 16 7.60 -32.09 10.68
C ASN A 16 6.25 -32.84 10.82
N GLN A 17 6.23 -34.08 11.31
CA GLN A 17 5.00 -34.81 11.54
C GLN A 17 4.28 -34.32 12.80
N THR A 18 5.00 -34.04 13.87
CA THR A 18 4.44 -33.44 15.09
C THR A 18 3.91 -32.04 14.80
N LEU A 19 4.64 -31.21 14.05
CA LEU A 19 4.20 -29.88 13.66
C LEU A 19 2.96 -29.92 12.74
N SER A 20 2.91 -30.84 11.78
CA SER A 20 1.76 -30.97 10.89
C SER A 20 0.47 -31.45 11.61
N SER A 21 0.60 -32.25 12.64
CA SER A 21 -0.53 -32.67 13.46
C SER A 21 -1.19 -31.56 14.27
N LEU A 22 -0.49 -30.43 14.46
CA LEU A 22 -0.97 -29.25 15.18
C LEU A 22 -1.77 -28.28 14.31
N ASN A 23 -1.86 -28.49 13.00
CA ASN A 23 -2.52 -27.57 12.08
C ASN A 23 -3.98 -27.28 12.41
N HIS A 24 -4.68 -28.24 13.02
CA HIS A 24 -6.10 -28.14 13.37
C HIS A 24 -6.36 -28.28 14.89
N LYS A 25 -5.31 -28.30 15.72
CA LYS A 25 -5.47 -28.44 17.15
C LYS A 25 -5.79 -27.11 17.82
N ASN A 26 -6.90 -27.05 18.53
CA ASN A 26 -7.22 -25.94 19.40
C ASN A 26 -6.27 -25.93 20.63
N PRO A 27 -5.94 -24.74 21.18
CA PRO A 27 -5.14 -24.66 22.39
C PRO A 27 -5.84 -25.39 23.55
N ASN A 28 -5.06 -26.12 24.33
CA ASN A 28 -5.52 -26.82 25.55
C ASN A 28 -5.83 -25.80 26.65
N GLY A 29 -5.19 -24.65 26.61
CA GLY A 29 -5.33 -23.59 27.60
C GLY A 29 -4.65 -22.28 27.19
N THR A 30 -4.54 -21.40 28.14
CA THR A 30 -3.84 -20.11 27.97
C THR A 30 -2.84 -19.88 29.08
N VAL A 31 -1.70 -19.27 28.76
CA VAL A 31 -0.65 -18.89 29.71
C VAL A 31 -0.57 -17.37 29.75
N SER A 32 -0.68 -16.81 30.96
CA SER A 32 -0.57 -15.37 31.18
C SER A 32 0.89 -14.95 31.22
N VAL A 33 1.25 -13.97 30.41
CA VAL A 33 2.60 -13.42 30.35
C VAL A 33 2.54 -11.88 30.48
N GLU A 34 3.68 -11.31 30.84
CA GLU A 34 3.91 -9.87 30.83
C GLU A 34 5.22 -9.58 30.09
N VAL A 35 5.18 -8.68 29.12
CA VAL A 35 6.38 -8.29 28.38
C VAL A 35 7.24 -7.41 29.28
N SER A 36 8.37 -7.93 29.74
CA SER A 36 9.29 -7.27 30.69
C SER A 36 10.31 -6.39 29.98
N SER A 37 10.84 -6.85 28.85
CA SER A 37 11.75 -6.05 28.01
C SER A 37 11.81 -6.56 26.58
N ILE A 38 12.19 -5.67 25.66
CA ILE A 38 12.46 -6.01 24.25
C ILE A 38 13.75 -5.33 23.82
N SER A 39 14.64 -6.12 23.22
CA SER A 39 15.84 -5.64 22.52
C SER A 39 15.74 -5.92 21.02
N ALA A 40 16.79 -5.63 20.28
CA ALA A 40 16.81 -5.88 18.83
C ALA A 40 16.68 -7.37 18.46
N ASP A 41 17.11 -8.26 19.34
CA ASP A 41 17.23 -9.71 19.11
C ASP A 41 16.46 -10.57 20.10
N LYS A 42 15.98 -10.01 21.21
CA LYS A 42 15.34 -10.77 22.29
C LYS A 42 14.12 -10.05 22.87
N ALA A 43 13.12 -10.84 23.23
CA ALA A 43 12.02 -10.40 24.07
C ALA A 43 11.99 -11.25 25.36
N ILE A 44 11.90 -10.60 26.51
CA ILE A 44 11.79 -11.26 27.81
C ILE A 44 10.35 -11.14 28.27
N LEU A 45 9.72 -12.29 28.51
CA LEU A 45 8.35 -12.43 28.99
C LEU A 45 8.37 -13.01 30.39
N THR A 46 7.79 -12.36 31.36
CA THR A 46 7.55 -12.95 32.68
C THR A 46 6.27 -13.78 32.61
N VAL A 47 6.39 -15.06 32.96
CA VAL A 47 5.27 -16.02 32.96
C VAL A 47 4.67 -16.09 34.33
N LYS A 48 3.33 -15.98 34.44
CA LYS A 48 2.65 -15.85 35.74
C LYS A 48 1.95 -17.11 36.24
N ASP A 49 1.38 -17.89 35.36
CA ASP A 49 0.45 -18.98 35.70
C ASP A 49 0.85 -20.31 35.00
N PHE A 50 2.15 -20.55 34.85
CA PHE A 50 2.62 -21.74 34.16
C PHE A 50 3.97 -22.20 34.74
N SER A 51 4.08 -23.50 35.05
CA SER A 51 5.33 -24.12 35.51
C SER A 51 5.95 -24.91 34.35
N PHE A 52 7.14 -24.52 33.96
CA PHE A 52 7.89 -25.18 32.89
C PHE A 52 8.34 -26.60 33.29
N ASP A 53 8.56 -26.81 34.58
CA ASP A 53 9.07 -28.11 35.14
C ASP A 53 8.06 -29.25 34.99
N ASN A 54 6.81 -28.95 34.69
CA ASN A 54 5.76 -29.96 34.51
C ASN A 54 5.82 -30.66 33.12
N TYR A 55 6.72 -30.22 32.24
CA TYR A 55 6.79 -30.68 30.86
C TYR A 55 8.16 -31.24 30.53
N GLU A 56 8.18 -32.42 29.92
CA GLU A 56 9.40 -33.12 29.52
C GLU A 56 10.10 -32.43 28.38
N ASP A 57 9.30 -31.96 27.40
CA ASP A 57 9.76 -31.24 26.22
C ASP A 57 8.94 -29.98 26.02
N LEU A 58 9.64 -28.87 25.79
CA LEU A 58 9.03 -27.55 25.54
C LEU A 58 9.49 -27.00 24.21
N SER A 59 8.58 -26.39 23.49
CA SER A 59 8.86 -25.63 22.26
C SER A 59 7.99 -24.41 22.21
N ILE A 60 8.52 -23.34 21.63
CA ILE A 60 7.73 -22.15 21.29
C ILE A 60 7.45 -22.19 19.81
N ILE A 61 6.18 -22.03 19.45
CA ILE A 61 5.75 -21.99 18.06
C ILE A 61 4.93 -20.75 17.76
N ILE A 62 5.00 -20.29 16.51
CA ILE A 62 4.20 -19.20 16.00
C ILE A 62 3.29 -19.69 14.88
N LYS A 63 2.05 -19.17 14.83
CA LYS A 63 1.07 -19.47 13.77
C LYS A 63 0.44 -18.17 13.25
N GLU A 64 0.35 -18.02 11.94
CA GLU A 64 -0.30 -16.87 11.31
C GLU A 64 -1.84 -16.92 11.48
N THR A 65 -2.41 -18.12 11.36
CA THR A 65 -3.84 -18.40 11.59
C THR A 65 -3.99 -19.74 12.30
N GLU A 66 -5.19 -20.09 12.75
CA GLU A 66 -5.47 -21.41 13.34
C GLU A 66 -5.19 -22.57 12.36
N PHE A 67 -5.23 -22.28 11.05
CA PHE A 67 -5.06 -23.27 9.97
C PHE A 67 -3.69 -23.19 9.28
N SER A 68 -2.81 -22.25 9.68
CA SER A 68 -1.47 -22.16 9.10
C SER A 68 -0.52 -23.18 9.73
N GLU A 69 0.48 -23.60 8.97
CA GLU A 69 1.55 -24.43 9.50
C GLU A 69 2.28 -23.69 10.62
N PRO A 70 2.51 -24.35 11.76
CA PRO A 70 3.28 -23.77 12.85
C PRO A 70 4.76 -23.68 12.47
N ALA A 71 5.40 -22.62 12.91
CA ALA A 71 6.83 -22.43 12.76
C ALA A 71 7.50 -22.33 14.14
N PRO A 72 8.65 -22.97 14.37
CA PRO A 72 9.36 -22.89 15.63
C PRO A 72 9.95 -21.48 15.83
N LEU A 73 9.99 -21.05 17.08
CA LEU A 73 10.67 -19.83 17.51
C LEU A 73 11.70 -20.21 18.59
N ASP A 74 12.93 -19.82 18.37
CA ASP A 74 14.01 -20.07 19.32
C ASP A 74 13.76 -19.36 20.65
N PHE A 75 14.03 -20.03 21.76
CA PHE A 75 13.81 -19.52 23.09
C PHE A 75 14.81 -20.07 24.12
N SER A 76 14.84 -19.45 25.29
CA SER A 76 15.45 -19.99 26.51
C SER A 76 14.58 -19.64 27.71
N ILE A 77 14.72 -20.43 28.76
CA ILE A 77 13.98 -20.23 30.02
C ILE A 77 14.99 -19.86 31.11
N SER A 78 14.64 -18.86 31.92
CA SER A 78 15.39 -18.49 33.11
C SER A 78 14.41 -18.19 34.23
N ASP A 79 14.36 -19.08 35.22
CA ASP A 79 13.38 -19.07 36.32
C ASP A 79 11.93 -19.00 35.81
N THR A 80 11.26 -17.88 36.02
CA THR A 80 9.88 -17.62 35.55
C THR A 80 9.84 -16.82 34.25
N SER A 81 10.99 -16.63 33.60
CA SER A 81 11.11 -15.81 32.41
C SER A 81 11.30 -16.66 31.16
N LEU A 82 10.50 -16.38 30.15
CA LEU A 82 10.64 -16.91 28.80
C LEU A 82 11.34 -15.87 27.95
N ILE A 83 12.49 -16.22 27.39
CA ILE A 83 13.32 -15.35 26.56
C ILE A 83 13.17 -15.83 25.11
N LEU A 84 12.46 -15.06 24.29
CA LEU A 84 12.28 -15.34 22.87
C LEU A 84 13.45 -14.78 22.06
N ASN A 85 14.04 -15.57 21.17
CA ASN A 85 15.04 -15.11 20.20
C ASN A 85 14.31 -14.60 18.94
N LEU A 86 14.32 -13.29 18.75
CA LEU A 86 13.59 -12.61 17.67
C LEU A 86 14.34 -12.60 16.35
N SER A 87 15.63 -12.91 16.33
CA SER A 87 16.46 -12.90 15.11
C SER A 87 16.02 -13.95 14.09
N SER A 88 15.47 -15.08 14.56
CA SER A 88 14.94 -16.15 13.70
C SER A 88 13.69 -15.73 12.90
N LEU A 89 12.96 -14.73 13.37
CA LEU A 89 11.75 -14.23 12.69
C LEU A 89 12.00 -13.66 11.31
N ARG A 90 13.23 -13.25 11.01
CA ARG A 90 13.59 -12.73 9.69
C ARG A 90 13.30 -13.73 8.56
N SER A 91 13.52 -15.02 8.81
CA SER A 91 13.25 -16.09 7.83
C SER A 91 11.77 -16.29 7.54
N HIS A 92 10.88 -15.93 8.47
CA HIS A 92 9.43 -16.04 8.34
C HIS A 92 8.78 -14.83 7.68
N PHE A 93 9.57 -13.79 7.39
CA PHE A 93 9.06 -12.57 6.75
C PHE A 93 9.09 -12.71 5.24
N GLU A 94 7.93 -13.04 4.65
CA GLU A 94 7.77 -12.96 3.20
C GLU A 94 7.67 -11.49 2.75
N PHE A 95 8.38 -11.18 1.72
CA PHE A 95 8.54 -9.86 1.16
C PHE A 95 7.24 -9.05 1.06
N ARG A 96 7.21 -7.91 1.78
CA ARG A 96 6.21 -6.83 1.67
C ARG A 96 4.79 -7.14 2.15
N ARG A 97 4.52 -8.29 2.73
CA ARG A 97 3.25 -8.56 3.41
C ARG A 97 3.42 -8.38 4.90
N SER A 98 2.51 -7.64 5.54
CA SER A 98 2.39 -7.72 6.99
C SER A 98 1.89 -9.09 7.33
N LYS A 99 2.53 -9.70 8.31
CA LYS A 99 2.10 -10.96 8.90
C LYS A 99 1.87 -10.74 10.39
N GLU A 100 0.87 -11.41 10.93
CA GLU A 100 0.59 -11.46 12.35
C GLU A 100 0.63 -12.90 12.79
N PHE A 101 1.45 -13.18 13.78
CA PHE A 101 1.61 -14.51 14.35
C PHE A 101 1.18 -14.50 15.80
N ARG A 102 0.37 -15.47 16.19
CA ARG A 102 0.13 -15.80 17.60
C ARG A 102 1.23 -16.70 18.11
N ILE A 103 1.56 -16.56 19.39
CA ILE A 103 2.64 -17.30 20.05
C ILE A 103 2.02 -18.34 20.95
N TYR A 104 2.55 -19.56 20.86
CA TYR A 104 2.10 -20.70 21.63
C TYR A 104 3.29 -21.38 22.32
N ILE A 105 3.01 -21.96 23.51
CA ILE A 105 3.87 -22.95 24.13
C ILE A 105 3.34 -24.33 23.75
N LEU A 106 4.19 -25.17 23.22
CA LEU A 106 3.93 -26.57 23.02
C LEU A 106 4.72 -27.34 24.09
N GLY A 107 4.05 -28.04 24.96
CA GLY A 107 4.64 -28.90 25.98
C GLY A 107 4.27 -30.35 25.77
N VAL A 108 5.13 -31.26 26.19
CA VAL A 108 4.82 -32.71 26.27
C VAL A 108 4.73 -33.13 27.74
N HIS A 109 3.58 -33.67 28.14
CA HIS A 109 3.33 -34.19 29.46
C HIS A 109 2.68 -35.57 29.33
N ASP A 110 3.21 -36.62 30.02
CA ASP A 110 2.73 -38.00 29.93
C ASP A 110 2.55 -38.47 28.47
N GLN A 111 3.52 -38.20 27.60
CA GLN A 111 3.51 -38.53 26.17
C GLN A 111 2.39 -37.87 25.36
N LYS A 112 1.71 -36.86 25.92
CA LYS A 112 0.67 -36.09 25.23
C LYS A 112 1.17 -34.67 24.96
N ALA A 113 1.06 -34.26 23.71
CA ALA A 113 1.37 -32.89 23.33
C ALA A 113 0.22 -31.93 23.73
N GLU A 114 0.52 -30.91 24.48
CA GLU A 114 -0.39 -29.86 24.93
C GLU A 114 0.02 -28.52 24.34
N LEU A 115 -0.96 -27.78 23.86
CA LEU A 115 -0.74 -26.47 23.20
C LEU A 115 -1.38 -25.37 24.03
N PHE A 116 -0.61 -24.36 24.40
CA PHE A 116 -1.05 -23.21 25.19
C PHE A 116 -0.83 -21.90 24.45
N LEU A 117 -1.88 -21.09 24.36
CA LEU A 117 -1.80 -19.75 23.75
C LEU A 117 -1.31 -18.73 24.79
N LEU A 118 -0.28 -17.97 24.43
CA LEU A 118 0.21 -16.90 25.28
C LEU A 118 -0.76 -15.71 25.28
N LYS A 119 -1.04 -15.16 26.46
CA LYS A 119 -1.87 -13.99 26.64
C LYS A 119 -1.16 -12.92 27.47
N ASP A 120 -1.16 -11.70 26.97
CA ASP A 120 -0.72 -10.53 27.69
C ASP A 120 -1.92 -9.75 28.23
N LYS A 121 -2.18 -9.90 29.54
CA LYS A 121 -3.27 -9.20 30.25
C LYS A 121 -2.88 -7.80 30.75
N SER A 122 -1.65 -7.39 30.53
CA SER A 122 -1.18 -6.07 31.01
C SER A 122 -1.85 -4.90 30.30
N GLN A 123 -2.58 -5.15 29.20
CA GLN A 123 -3.31 -4.19 28.35
C GLN A 123 -2.49 -2.98 27.89
N LYS A 124 -1.25 -2.91 28.26
CA LYS A 124 -0.33 -1.89 27.80
C LYS A 124 0.57 -2.49 26.74
N ALA A 125 0.03 -2.74 25.55
CA ALA A 125 0.88 -2.76 24.38
C ALA A 125 1.65 -1.45 24.37
N ALA A 126 2.74 -1.40 25.12
CA ALA A 126 3.60 -0.23 25.13
C ALA A 126 4.10 -0.05 23.71
N PRO A 127 3.99 1.13 23.11
CA PRO A 127 4.38 1.36 21.71
C PRO A 127 5.86 1.17 21.45
N TRP A 128 6.65 0.90 22.46
CA TRP A 128 8.08 0.54 22.39
C TRP A 128 8.34 -0.95 22.18
N ASN A 129 7.34 -1.78 22.19
CA ASN A 129 7.48 -3.22 21.95
C ASN A 129 7.77 -3.52 20.47
N ASN A 130 8.53 -2.66 19.81
CA ASN A 130 8.99 -2.87 18.45
C ASN A 130 10.50 -3.11 18.43
N PHE A 131 10.91 -4.01 17.55
CA PHE A 131 12.29 -4.37 17.33
C PHE A 131 12.62 -4.34 15.84
N HIS A 132 13.87 -4.04 15.52
CA HIS A 132 14.35 -4.01 14.14
C HIS A 132 14.55 -5.44 13.63
N LEU A 133 14.00 -5.75 12.45
CA LEU A 133 14.24 -7.03 11.77
C LEU A 133 15.36 -6.90 10.75
N PHE A 134 15.20 -6.02 9.80
CA PHE A 134 16.18 -5.71 8.76
C PHE A 134 15.79 -4.43 8.02
N THR A 135 16.77 -3.87 7.32
CA THR A 135 16.57 -2.75 6.40
C THR A 135 16.75 -3.27 4.99
N GLU A 136 15.76 -3.03 4.13
CA GLU A 136 15.85 -3.34 2.71
C GLU A 136 16.32 -2.10 1.96
N GLU A 137 17.50 -2.17 1.38
CA GLU A 137 18.01 -1.17 0.45
C GLU A 137 17.83 -1.71 -0.97
N ILE A 138 17.01 -1.02 -1.76
CA ILE A 138 16.79 -1.39 -3.16
C ILE A 138 17.63 -0.45 -4.00
N TYR A 139 18.62 -0.97 -4.65
CA TYR A 139 19.45 -0.27 -5.64
C TYR A 139 18.87 -0.60 -7.03
N PHE A 140 18.65 0.42 -7.87
CA PHE A 140 18.26 0.22 -9.28
C PHE A 140 19.48 0.31 -10.21
N ASP A 141 20.50 1.01 -9.78
CA ASP A 141 21.85 1.13 -10.35
C ASP A 141 22.80 1.56 -9.24
N GLU A 142 24.10 1.58 -9.49
CA GLU A 142 25.11 1.83 -8.47
C GLU A 142 24.98 3.19 -7.77
N ASP A 143 24.26 4.16 -8.41
CA ASP A 143 24.09 5.52 -7.92
C ASP A 143 22.67 5.83 -7.39
N SER A 144 21.73 4.89 -7.43
CA SER A 144 20.34 5.15 -7.07
C SER A 144 19.87 4.36 -5.87
N ALA A 145 20.15 4.83 -4.66
CA ALA A 145 19.53 4.31 -3.45
C ALA A 145 18.05 4.76 -3.35
N ILE A 146 17.12 3.82 -3.44
CA ILE A 146 15.76 4.07 -2.94
C ILE A 146 15.86 4.19 -1.42
N ARG A 147 15.10 5.14 -0.84
CA ARG A 147 15.00 5.28 0.63
C ARG A 147 14.86 3.90 1.27
N PRO A 148 15.77 3.53 2.17
CA PRO A 148 15.77 2.22 2.77
C PRO A 148 14.42 1.99 3.47
N THR A 149 13.82 0.82 3.25
CA THR A 149 12.59 0.42 3.94
C THR A 149 12.98 -0.41 5.16
N GLU A 150 12.76 0.15 6.33
CA GLU A 150 12.97 -0.56 7.59
C GLU A 150 11.77 -1.47 7.89
N TYR A 151 12.05 -2.73 8.17
CA TYR A 151 11.08 -3.71 8.62
C TYR A 151 11.26 -3.98 10.10
N ILE A 152 10.15 -4.03 10.80
CA ILE A 152 10.09 -4.20 12.25
C ILE A 152 9.16 -5.32 12.63
N GLY A 153 9.44 -5.96 13.75
CA GLY A 153 8.50 -6.75 14.50
C GLY A 153 7.90 -5.93 15.63
N VAL A 154 6.63 -6.14 15.92
CA VAL A 154 5.92 -5.51 17.03
C VAL A 154 5.28 -6.59 17.86
N LEU A 155 5.63 -6.66 19.14
CA LEU A 155 4.98 -7.53 20.10
C LEU A 155 3.78 -6.78 20.71
N SER A 156 2.58 -7.30 20.54
CA SER A 156 1.34 -6.66 21.00
C SER A 156 0.29 -7.69 21.37
N ALA A 157 -0.71 -7.28 22.13
CA ALA A 157 -1.90 -8.10 22.36
C ALA A 157 -3.00 -7.76 21.33
N ASP A 158 -3.70 -8.79 20.83
CA ASP A 158 -4.90 -8.61 20.01
C ASP A 158 -6.12 -8.20 20.88
N SER A 159 -7.29 -8.03 20.27
CA SER A 159 -8.53 -7.66 20.99
C SER A 159 -9.03 -8.72 21.98
N LYS A 160 -8.43 -9.91 22.01
CA LYS A 160 -8.71 -11.03 22.91
C LYS A 160 -7.57 -11.27 23.90
N ASP A 161 -6.65 -10.31 24.02
CA ASP A 161 -5.43 -10.35 24.83
C ASP A 161 -4.41 -11.42 24.40
N ASN A 162 -4.55 -12.02 23.20
CA ASN A 162 -3.56 -12.98 22.70
C ASN A 162 -2.28 -12.24 22.35
N LEU A 163 -1.14 -12.76 22.82
CA LEU A 163 0.16 -12.19 22.47
C LEU A 163 0.49 -12.50 21.02
N CYS A 164 0.74 -11.45 20.26
CA CYS A 164 1.00 -11.53 18.83
C CYS A 164 2.32 -10.85 18.47
N ILE A 165 3.01 -11.40 17.49
CA ILE A 165 4.11 -10.74 16.79
C ILE A 165 3.60 -10.24 15.44
N HIS A 166 3.65 -8.94 15.23
CA HIS A 166 3.24 -8.30 13.99
C HIS A 166 4.48 -7.88 13.19
N LEU A 167 4.70 -8.50 12.04
CA LEU A 167 5.82 -8.17 11.15
C LEU A 167 5.33 -7.21 10.07
N CYS A 168 5.96 -6.04 9.95
CA CYS A 168 5.57 -5.04 8.96
C CYS A 168 6.67 -4.02 8.67
N SER A 169 6.50 -3.22 7.63
CA SER A 169 7.38 -2.05 7.45
C SER A 169 7.09 -1.00 8.54
N ARG A 170 8.13 -0.30 9.01
CA ARG A 170 7.99 0.79 9.98
C ARG A 170 6.97 1.83 9.54
N ASN A 171 6.99 2.23 8.28
CA ASN A 171 6.03 3.18 7.73
C ASN A 171 4.58 2.69 7.81
N LYS A 172 4.34 1.38 7.64
CA LYS A 172 3.00 0.81 7.77
C LYS A 172 2.55 0.80 9.22
N TYR A 173 3.43 0.41 10.14
CA TYR A 173 3.16 0.45 11.58
C TYR A 173 2.78 1.87 12.05
N LEU A 174 3.60 2.85 11.70
CA LEU A 174 3.34 4.25 12.05
C LEU A 174 2.02 4.76 11.48
N ALA A 175 1.69 4.37 10.23
CA ALA A 175 0.42 4.73 9.62
C ALA A 175 -0.80 4.11 10.30
N GLN A 176 -0.63 3.00 11.01
CA GLN A 176 -1.70 2.32 11.77
C GLN A 176 -1.81 2.84 13.20
N THR A 177 -0.69 3.20 13.82
CA THR A 177 -0.63 3.58 15.24
C THR A 177 -0.76 5.07 15.49
N HIS A 178 -0.52 5.92 14.49
CA HIS A 178 -0.66 7.36 14.63
C HIS A 178 -1.86 7.88 13.86
N TYR A 179 -2.68 8.67 14.54
CA TYR A 179 -3.74 9.42 13.90
C TYR A 179 -3.18 10.76 13.42
N CYS A 180 -3.15 10.97 12.12
CA CYS A 180 -2.80 12.25 11.53
C CYS A 180 -3.80 12.55 10.41
N SER A 181 -4.68 13.52 10.59
CA SER A 181 -5.79 13.79 9.68
C SER A 181 -5.89 15.25 9.30
N LEU A 182 -5.97 15.50 7.99
CA LEU A 182 -6.19 16.82 7.42
C LEU A 182 -7.50 17.42 7.92
N ARG A 183 -7.49 18.69 8.30
CA ARG A 183 -8.69 19.47 8.64
C ARG A 183 -9.02 20.50 7.59
N SER A 184 -8.02 21.24 7.16
CA SER A 184 -8.20 22.21 6.07
C SER A 184 -6.91 22.39 5.29
N LEU A 185 -7.08 22.74 4.02
CA LEU A 185 -6.01 23.10 3.11
C LEU A 185 -6.45 24.32 2.34
N LYS A 186 -5.61 25.35 2.30
CA LYS A 186 -5.85 26.59 1.56
C LYS A 186 -4.57 27.02 0.83
N MET A 187 -4.70 27.35 -0.43
CA MET A 187 -3.65 28.01 -1.20
C MET A 187 -4.18 29.38 -1.66
N ASN A 188 -3.50 30.43 -1.27
CA ASN A 188 -3.86 31.78 -1.65
C ASN A 188 -2.63 32.70 -1.62
N GLY A 189 -2.45 33.52 -2.65
CA GLY A 189 -1.38 34.53 -2.72
C GLY A 189 0.03 33.93 -2.54
N GLY A 190 0.31 32.78 -3.17
CA GLY A 190 1.61 32.10 -3.05
C GLY A 190 1.88 31.45 -1.69
N LYS A 191 0.88 31.37 -0.79
CA LYS A 191 1.01 30.73 0.52
C LYS A 191 0.15 29.47 0.60
N LEU A 192 0.77 28.36 0.97
CA LEU A 192 0.10 27.12 1.33
C LEU A 192 -0.12 27.09 2.84
N LYS A 193 -1.37 26.96 3.26
CA LYS A 193 -1.76 26.79 4.68
C LYS A 193 -2.44 25.45 4.87
N ILE A 194 -1.95 24.66 5.81
CA ILE A 194 -2.50 23.37 6.16
C ILE A 194 -2.85 23.38 7.64
N CYS A 195 -4.00 22.81 7.99
CA CYS A 195 -4.39 22.50 9.37
C CYS A 195 -4.70 21.01 9.45
N TYR A 196 -4.15 20.34 10.44
CA TYR A 196 -4.37 18.91 10.67
C TYR A 196 -4.40 18.61 12.16
N ASP A 197 -5.03 17.49 12.53
CA ASP A 197 -5.02 16.94 13.88
C ASP A 197 -4.05 15.76 13.89
N LEU A 198 -3.24 15.71 14.95
CA LEU A 198 -2.18 14.74 15.15
C LEU A 198 -2.31 14.13 16.54
N GLU A 199 -2.33 12.81 16.63
CA GLU A 199 -2.13 12.06 17.85
C GLU A 199 -0.70 11.52 17.84
N THR A 200 0.14 12.03 18.73
CA THR A 200 1.57 11.71 18.76
C THR A 200 1.87 10.41 19.49
N GLY A 201 0.92 9.96 20.36
CA GLY A 201 1.20 8.89 21.30
C GLY A 201 2.39 9.27 22.19
N TYR A 202 3.46 8.51 22.10
CA TYR A 202 4.71 8.72 22.87
C TYR A 202 5.80 9.43 22.05
N HIS A 203 5.45 9.96 20.88
CA HIS A 203 6.38 10.70 20.05
C HIS A 203 6.18 12.19 20.27
N GLU A 204 7.25 12.94 20.06
CA GLU A 204 7.19 14.40 20.06
C GLU A 204 7.08 14.91 18.62
N TYR A 205 6.19 15.87 18.41
CA TYR A 205 6.10 16.57 17.15
C TYR A 205 7.34 17.47 16.98
N VAL A 206 8.08 17.26 15.90
CA VAL A 206 9.27 18.06 15.57
C VAL A 206 8.90 19.17 14.60
N LYS A 207 8.51 18.80 13.39
CA LYS A 207 8.17 19.73 12.31
C LYS A 207 7.34 19.04 11.24
N THR A 208 6.88 19.83 10.29
CA THR A 208 6.31 19.34 9.02
C THR A 208 7.12 19.86 7.87
N GLU A 209 7.37 19.04 6.89
CA GLU A 209 8.14 19.40 5.70
C GLU A 209 7.40 19.02 4.41
N LEU A 210 7.66 19.78 3.35
CA LEU A 210 7.34 19.44 1.98
C LEU A 210 8.60 18.86 1.33
N SER A 211 8.57 17.60 0.89
CA SER A 211 9.71 16.94 0.29
C SER A 211 9.45 16.52 -1.14
N PHE A 212 10.40 16.79 -2.03
CA PHE A 212 10.34 16.28 -3.39
C PHE A 212 10.49 14.75 -3.38
N ARG A 213 9.55 14.05 -4.02
CA ARG A 213 9.61 12.59 -4.12
C ARG A 213 10.63 12.19 -5.16
N ASN A 214 11.89 12.16 -4.78
CA ASN A 214 12.96 11.63 -5.59
C ASN A 214 13.26 10.18 -5.23
N LYS A 215 13.80 9.45 -6.19
CA LYS A 215 14.31 8.11 -5.98
C LYS A 215 15.76 8.11 -5.48
N LEU A 216 16.48 9.20 -5.72
CA LEU A 216 17.88 9.36 -5.33
C LEU A 216 17.96 10.07 -3.98
N ALA A 217 18.69 9.50 -3.01
CA ALA A 217 18.84 10.08 -1.68
C ALA A 217 19.61 11.40 -1.69
N GLU A 218 20.54 11.56 -2.63
CA GLU A 218 21.41 12.74 -2.75
C GLU A 218 20.70 14.02 -3.18
N ASP A 219 19.54 13.90 -3.86
CA ASP A 219 18.73 15.02 -4.30
C ASP A 219 17.52 15.30 -3.37
N ALA A 220 17.62 15.01 -2.10
CA ALA A 220 16.52 15.23 -1.16
C ALA A 220 16.25 16.73 -0.97
N VAL A 221 15.38 17.29 -1.81
CA VAL A 221 14.93 18.67 -1.67
C VAL A 221 13.76 18.71 -0.70
N THR A 222 13.94 19.40 0.42
CA THR A 222 12.93 19.56 1.46
C THR A 222 12.76 21.02 1.85
N TYR A 223 11.52 21.41 2.19
CA TYR A 223 11.19 22.75 2.68
C TYR A 223 10.36 22.62 3.95
N ASP A 224 10.81 23.26 5.01
CA ASP A 224 10.12 23.24 6.29
C ASP A 224 8.91 24.18 6.26
N PHE A 225 7.78 23.69 6.75
CA PHE A 225 6.64 24.55 7.03
C PHE A 225 6.88 25.35 8.31
N THR A 226 6.52 26.62 8.27
CA THR A 226 6.43 27.43 9.49
C THR A 226 5.22 27.01 10.30
N THR A 227 5.41 26.60 11.55
CA THR A 227 4.31 26.30 12.49
C THR A 227 3.69 27.60 12.99
N LEU A 228 2.42 27.82 12.66
CA LEU A 228 1.67 29.01 13.06
C LEU A 228 1.05 28.87 14.45
N SER A 229 0.56 27.69 14.76
CA SER A 229 0.01 27.37 16.09
C SER A 229 -0.06 25.87 16.33
N THR A 230 0.11 25.48 17.60
CA THR A 230 -0.10 24.12 18.09
C THR A 230 -1.02 24.21 19.28
N ASN A 231 -2.23 23.65 19.17
CA ASN A 231 -3.25 23.66 20.21
C ASN A 231 -3.58 22.24 20.65
N LYS A 232 -3.41 21.94 21.93
CA LYS A 232 -3.77 20.66 22.51
C LYS A 232 -5.28 20.56 22.73
N ARG A 233 -5.89 19.43 22.31
CA ARG A 233 -7.31 19.10 22.51
C ARG A 233 -7.42 17.65 22.96
N GLY A 234 -7.42 17.41 24.24
CA GLY A 234 -7.29 16.06 24.80
C GLY A 234 -5.97 15.42 24.37
N ASN A 235 -6.03 14.25 23.73
CA ASN A 235 -4.86 13.54 23.20
C ASN A 235 -4.42 14.03 21.81
N LEU A 236 -5.17 14.96 21.20
CA LEU A 236 -4.88 15.46 19.86
C LEU A 236 -4.17 16.83 19.91
N LEU A 237 -3.17 16.98 19.07
CA LEU A 237 -2.54 18.25 18.74
C LEU A 237 -3.16 18.79 17.45
N ARG A 238 -3.80 19.95 17.50
CA ARG A 238 -4.21 20.66 16.28
C ARG A 238 -3.11 21.59 15.85
N ILE A 239 -2.51 21.29 14.70
CA ILE A 239 -1.35 21.98 14.16
C ILE A 239 -1.77 22.77 12.93
N LYS A 240 -1.41 24.05 12.92
CA LYS A 240 -1.56 24.93 11.74
C LYS A 240 -0.17 25.31 11.24
N ILE A 241 0.06 25.08 9.95
CA ILE A 241 1.34 25.34 9.31
C ILE A 241 1.16 26.17 8.03
N SER A 242 2.22 26.84 7.62
CA SER A 242 2.26 27.63 6.39
C SER A 242 3.60 27.48 5.67
N LEU A 243 3.55 27.47 4.33
CA LEU A 243 4.73 27.49 3.47
C LEU A 243 4.56 28.57 2.41
N ASP A 244 5.62 29.35 2.18
CA ASP A 244 5.69 30.30 1.09
C ASP A 244 6.13 29.57 -0.19
N LEU A 245 5.21 29.43 -1.14
CA LEU A 245 5.42 28.69 -2.37
C LEU A 245 6.35 29.41 -3.35
N ASN A 246 6.55 30.74 -3.17
CA ASN A 246 7.47 31.51 -4.01
C ASN A 246 8.94 31.24 -3.68
N LYS A 247 9.21 30.64 -2.51
CA LYS A 247 10.56 30.29 -2.05
C LYS A 247 10.97 28.86 -2.38
N VAL A 248 10.08 28.11 -3.04
CA VAL A 248 10.32 26.69 -3.37
C VAL A 248 10.98 26.62 -4.76
N ASP A 249 12.13 25.98 -4.82
CA ASP A 249 12.73 25.59 -6.10
C ASP A 249 12.00 24.35 -6.64
N TRP A 250 11.11 24.59 -7.58
CA TRP A 250 10.16 23.60 -8.04
C TRP A 250 10.79 22.57 -8.97
N LYS A 251 10.76 21.30 -8.57
CA LYS A 251 11.06 20.16 -9.43
C LYS A 251 9.76 19.47 -9.88
N SER A 252 9.71 19.08 -11.15
CA SER A 252 8.52 18.46 -11.73
C SER A 252 8.15 17.14 -11.07
N LEU A 253 6.85 16.86 -10.97
CA LEU A 253 6.16 15.70 -10.48
C LEU A 253 5.79 15.77 -8.99
N TYR A 254 6.15 14.79 -8.18
CA TYR A 254 5.49 14.53 -6.90
C TYR A 254 6.22 15.14 -5.71
N TRP A 255 5.42 15.72 -4.79
CA TRP A 255 5.87 16.29 -3.53
C TRP A 255 5.05 15.70 -2.39
N ASP A 256 5.71 15.19 -1.38
CA ASP A 256 5.09 14.59 -0.20
C ASP A 256 5.09 15.57 0.97
N VAL A 257 4.03 15.49 1.79
CA VAL A 257 3.98 16.20 3.07
C VAL A 257 4.28 15.21 4.18
N ASN A 258 5.39 15.42 4.87
CA ASN A 258 5.84 14.58 5.95
C ASN A 258 5.74 15.33 7.28
N VAL A 259 5.11 14.70 8.24
CA VAL A 259 5.12 15.12 9.65
C VAL A 259 6.20 14.32 10.36
N LEU A 260 7.15 15.01 10.97
CA LEU A 260 8.28 14.40 11.65
C LEU A 260 7.98 14.26 13.13
N LEU A 261 8.11 13.04 13.61
CA LEU A 261 7.90 12.66 15.00
C LEU A 261 9.18 12.07 15.58
N TYR A 262 9.67 12.63 16.66
CA TYR A 262 10.82 12.11 17.39
C TYR A 262 10.39 11.06 18.41
N ASN A 263 11.05 9.93 18.41
CA ASN A 263 10.84 8.86 19.37
C ASN A 263 11.99 8.86 20.37
N GLN A 264 11.70 9.27 21.61
CA GLN A 264 12.69 9.33 22.69
C GLN A 264 13.24 7.94 23.06
N GLY A 265 12.46 6.88 22.89
CA GLY A 265 12.86 5.52 23.28
C GLY A 265 13.95 4.92 22.40
N ASN A 266 14.09 5.35 21.13
CA ASN A 266 15.11 4.85 20.21
C ASN A 266 15.93 5.96 19.51
N ASN A 267 15.76 7.20 19.94
CA ASN A 267 16.44 8.38 19.40
C ASN A 267 16.33 8.55 17.87
N LYS A 268 15.20 8.09 17.28
CA LYS A 268 14.97 8.19 15.83
C LYS A 268 13.81 9.10 15.49
N THR A 269 13.95 9.82 14.38
CA THR A 269 12.86 10.60 13.79
C THR A 269 12.10 9.75 12.78
N ASN A 270 10.79 9.71 12.93
CA ASN A 270 9.87 8.98 12.05
C ASN A 270 9.09 9.96 11.18
N HIS A 271 8.82 9.56 9.94
CA HIS A 271 8.02 10.33 8.99
C HIS A 271 6.63 9.72 8.86
N ILE A 272 5.59 10.49 9.14
CA ILE A 272 4.21 10.10 8.92
C ILE A 272 3.54 11.02 7.91
N SER A 273 2.53 10.52 7.21
CA SER A 273 1.79 11.29 6.22
C SER A 273 0.45 11.73 6.77
N ILE A 274 -0.03 12.89 6.31
CA ILE A 274 -1.35 13.42 6.69
C ILE A 274 -2.43 12.64 5.91
N SER A 275 -3.31 11.94 6.62
CA SER A 275 -4.43 11.22 6.02
C SER A 275 -5.56 12.16 5.62
N MET A 276 -6.35 11.75 4.64
CA MET A 276 -7.50 12.50 4.14
C MET A 276 -8.77 11.67 4.23
N ASP A 277 -9.81 12.21 4.84
CA ASP A 277 -11.11 11.56 4.90
C ASP A 277 -11.84 11.56 3.53
N THR A 278 -13.00 10.91 3.47
CA THR A 278 -13.77 10.78 2.23
C THR A 278 -14.31 12.13 1.75
N LYS A 279 -14.72 13.03 2.64
CA LYS A 279 -15.22 14.37 2.28
C LYS A 279 -14.11 15.21 1.70
N GLN A 280 -12.95 15.26 2.34
CA GLN A 280 -11.78 15.99 1.89
C GLN A 280 -11.30 15.49 0.52
N ARG A 281 -11.31 14.17 0.29
CA ARG A 281 -10.99 13.58 -1.01
C ARG A 281 -12.02 13.95 -2.09
N MET A 282 -13.29 14.08 -1.73
CA MET A 282 -14.32 14.56 -2.67
C MET A 282 -14.14 16.04 -3.01
N PHE A 283 -13.86 16.89 -2.02
CA PHE A 283 -13.60 18.32 -2.26
C PHE A 283 -12.46 18.54 -3.24
N GLN A 284 -11.41 17.75 -3.18
CA GLN A 284 -10.28 17.85 -4.12
C GLN A 284 -10.63 17.44 -5.55
N LYS A 285 -11.66 16.64 -5.76
CA LYS A 285 -12.15 16.33 -7.11
C LYS A 285 -12.69 17.55 -7.84
N PHE A 286 -13.11 18.56 -7.12
CA PHE A 286 -13.75 19.78 -7.66
C PHE A 286 -12.86 21.03 -7.53
N LEU A 287 -11.72 20.95 -6.83
CA LEU A 287 -10.88 22.09 -6.53
C LEU A 287 -9.87 22.39 -7.64
N TYR A 288 -10.35 22.89 -8.75
CA TYR A 288 -9.54 23.74 -9.65
C TYR A 288 -9.08 25.04 -8.97
N ASN A 289 -9.81 25.49 -7.95
CA ASN A 289 -9.55 26.74 -7.24
C ASN A 289 -8.47 26.63 -6.16
N GLY A 290 -7.92 25.45 -5.92
CA GLY A 290 -6.88 25.21 -4.92
C GLY A 290 -5.51 24.96 -5.52
N SER A 291 -5.23 25.39 -6.75
CA SER A 291 -3.92 25.26 -7.37
C SER A 291 -3.15 26.56 -7.33
N TYR A 292 -1.84 26.49 -7.09
CA TYR A 292 -0.90 27.56 -7.27
C TYR A 292 -0.32 27.50 -8.69
N LYS A 293 -0.38 28.61 -9.40
CA LYS A 293 0.21 28.76 -10.74
C LYS A 293 1.52 29.48 -10.62
N THR A 294 2.55 28.97 -11.26
CA THR A 294 3.82 29.66 -11.42
C THR A 294 3.87 30.42 -12.74
N ASP A 295 4.75 31.39 -12.82
CA ASP A 295 4.87 32.27 -14.01
C ASP A 295 5.24 31.51 -15.28
N ASN A 296 5.91 30.37 -15.15
CA ASN A 296 6.28 29.51 -16.28
C ASN A 296 5.16 28.53 -16.72
N GLY A 297 3.92 28.73 -16.26
CA GLY A 297 2.76 27.93 -16.68
C GLY A 297 2.57 26.59 -15.98
N PHE A 298 3.41 26.28 -15.00
CA PHE A 298 3.24 25.09 -14.18
C PHE A 298 2.19 25.30 -13.10
N PHE A 299 1.61 24.16 -12.64
CA PHE A 299 0.65 24.12 -11.55
C PHE A 299 1.17 23.26 -10.41
N PHE A 300 1.04 23.76 -9.21
CA PHE A 300 1.15 22.99 -7.98
C PHE A 300 -0.25 22.78 -7.40
N TYR A 301 -0.65 21.54 -7.24
CA TYR A 301 -1.98 21.20 -6.76
C TYR A 301 -1.95 19.96 -5.90
N PRO A 302 -2.87 19.87 -4.91
CA PRO A 302 -2.95 18.72 -4.02
C PRO A 302 -3.56 17.50 -4.72
N TYR A 303 -3.08 16.32 -4.35
CA TYR A 303 -3.73 15.07 -4.66
C TYR A 303 -3.63 14.10 -3.49
N TYR A 304 -4.45 13.06 -3.47
CA TYR A 304 -4.32 11.99 -2.51
C TYR A 304 -3.67 10.76 -3.12
N THR A 305 -2.75 10.18 -2.36
CA THR A 305 -2.01 8.98 -2.76
C THR A 305 -2.92 7.74 -2.74
N GLY A 306 -2.41 6.61 -3.23
CA GLY A 306 -3.09 5.31 -3.08
C GLY A 306 -3.38 4.94 -1.62
N LYS A 307 -2.55 5.39 -0.69
CA LYS A 307 -2.72 5.22 0.77
C LYS A 307 -3.69 6.23 1.40
N LYS A 308 -4.35 7.06 0.60
CA LYS A 308 -5.30 8.11 1.03
C LYS A 308 -4.63 9.23 1.83
N THR A 309 -3.38 9.52 1.59
CA THR A 309 -2.61 10.59 2.23
C THR A 309 -2.47 11.80 1.32
N LEU A 310 -2.29 12.98 1.94
CA LEU A 310 -2.06 14.24 1.23
C LEU A 310 -0.67 14.24 0.59
N ALA A 311 -0.63 14.60 -0.67
CA ALA A 311 0.58 14.92 -1.41
C ALA A 311 0.26 15.99 -2.46
N PHE A 312 1.27 16.45 -3.17
CA PHE A 312 1.12 17.47 -4.21
C PHE A 312 1.79 17.03 -5.51
N VAL A 313 1.34 17.62 -6.61
CA VAL A 313 1.96 17.46 -7.93
C VAL A 313 2.31 18.85 -8.45
N TYR A 314 3.51 18.97 -9.01
CA TYR A 314 3.96 20.13 -9.76
C TYR A 314 4.21 19.73 -11.21
N ARG A 315 3.41 20.22 -12.14
CA ARG A 315 3.51 19.91 -13.56
C ARG A 315 2.85 20.96 -14.46
N ASN A 316 3.15 20.91 -15.74
CA ASN A 316 2.42 21.66 -16.74
C ASN A 316 0.95 21.24 -16.81
N LYS A 317 0.07 22.19 -17.19
CA LYS A 317 -1.32 21.89 -17.55
C LYS A 317 -1.31 20.99 -18.79
N GLY A 318 -1.92 19.81 -18.68
CA GLY A 318 -2.06 18.92 -19.82
C GLY A 318 -3.24 19.30 -20.71
N ASN A 319 -3.27 18.77 -21.94
CA ASN A 319 -4.34 18.97 -22.91
C ASN A 319 -5.73 18.54 -22.40
N TYR A 320 -5.77 17.69 -21.37
CA TYR A 320 -7.00 17.13 -20.80
C TYR A 320 -7.38 17.69 -19.43
N ASP A 321 -6.77 18.81 -19.04
CA ASP A 321 -7.03 19.47 -17.76
C ASP A 321 -8.00 20.66 -17.90
N GLY A 322 -8.55 20.88 -19.10
CA GLY A 322 -9.46 21.99 -19.39
C GLY A 322 -10.89 21.76 -18.91
N LEU A 323 -11.67 22.85 -18.81
CA LEU A 323 -13.11 22.79 -18.51
C LEU A 323 -13.90 22.10 -19.61
N ASP A 324 -13.44 22.16 -20.86
CA ASP A 324 -13.99 21.46 -22.01
C ASP A 324 -14.07 19.94 -21.80
N ILE A 325 -13.04 19.36 -21.18
CA ILE A 325 -13.02 17.94 -20.86
C ILE A 325 -14.04 17.60 -19.76
N ILE A 326 -14.21 18.48 -18.78
CA ILE A 326 -15.24 18.31 -17.74
C ILE A 326 -16.64 18.29 -18.41
N PHE A 327 -16.88 19.23 -19.32
CA PHE A 327 -18.12 19.29 -20.05
C PHE A 327 -18.35 18.03 -20.91
N LYS A 328 -17.33 17.56 -21.63
CA LYS A 328 -17.40 16.30 -22.39
C LYS A 328 -17.70 15.09 -21.48
N GLU A 329 -17.12 15.02 -20.29
CA GLU A 329 -17.40 13.95 -19.33
C GLU A 329 -18.86 13.97 -18.87
N PHE A 330 -19.41 15.15 -18.52
CA PHE A 330 -20.83 15.26 -18.14
C PHE A 330 -21.75 14.88 -19.31
N THR A 331 -21.46 15.35 -20.51
CA THR A 331 -22.21 14.98 -21.72
C THR A 331 -22.17 13.48 -21.95
N ALA A 332 -21.02 12.86 -21.87
CA ALA A 332 -20.88 11.42 -22.04
C ALA A 332 -21.66 10.61 -20.98
N ILE A 333 -21.64 11.07 -19.72
CA ILE A 333 -22.38 10.43 -18.64
C ILE A 333 -23.89 10.55 -18.90
N PHE A 334 -24.36 11.72 -19.31
CA PHE A 334 -25.75 11.94 -19.64
C PHE A 334 -26.21 11.04 -20.79
N LEU A 335 -25.49 11.06 -21.92
CA LEU A 335 -25.82 10.24 -23.11
C LEU A 335 -25.76 8.74 -22.80
N TYR A 336 -24.80 8.29 -22.02
CA TYR A 336 -24.74 6.89 -21.59
C TYR A 336 -25.96 6.52 -20.76
N ARG A 337 -26.37 7.37 -19.80
CA ARG A 337 -27.54 7.11 -18.93
C ARG A 337 -28.83 7.05 -19.71
N LEU A 338 -29.03 7.92 -20.71
CA LEU A 338 -30.23 7.93 -21.57
C LEU A 338 -30.40 6.60 -22.32
N ALA A 339 -29.33 6.00 -22.79
CA ALA A 339 -29.36 4.80 -23.62
C ALA A 339 -28.58 3.63 -22.99
N LYS A 340 -28.57 3.52 -21.65
CA LYS A 340 -27.74 2.56 -20.92
C LYS A 340 -27.94 1.11 -21.39
N SER A 341 -29.19 0.68 -21.58
CA SER A 341 -29.50 -0.69 -22.04
C SER A 341 -28.95 -0.96 -23.43
N TYR A 342 -29.06 0.00 -24.34
CA TYR A 342 -28.51 -0.10 -25.67
C TYR A 342 -26.98 -0.24 -25.67
N TRP A 343 -26.32 0.59 -24.88
CA TRP A 343 -24.84 0.55 -24.80
C TRP A 343 -24.33 -0.75 -24.18
N ASN A 344 -24.96 -1.21 -23.10
CA ASN A 344 -24.54 -2.42 -22.41
C ASN A 344 -24.77 -3.71 -23.24
N LYS A 345 -25.81 -3.74 -24.08
CA LYS A 345 -26.03 -4.88 -24.99
C LYS A 345 -24.95 -5.05 -26.07
N LYS A 346 -24.07 -4.08 -26.23
CA LYS A 346 -22.97 -4.17 -27.23
C LYS A 346 -21.80 -5.04 -26.76
N HIS A 347 -21.73 -5.39 -25.51
CA HIS A 347 -20.66 -6.20 -24.94
C HIS A 347 -19.25 -5.72 -25.34
N ILE A 348 -18.93 -4.48 -24.98
CA ILE A 348 -17.75 -3.77 -25.48
C ILE A 348 -16.48 -4.25 -24.79
N CYS A 349 -15.47 -4.57 -25.60
CA CYS A 349 -14.09 -4.74 -25.19
C CYS A 349 -13.27 -3.53 -25.67
N LEU A 350 -12.58 -2.87 -24.76
CA LEU A 350 -11.70 -1.74 -25.06
C LEU A 350 -10.23 -2.21 -24.99
N VAL A 351 -9.50 -1.96 -26.05
CA VAL A 351 -8.07 -2.26 -26.15
C VAL A 351 -7.28 -0.97 -26.20
N SER A 352 -6.20 -0.86 -25.43
CA SER A 352 -5.34 0.33 -25.42
C SER A 352 -3.92 -0.02 -24.99
N GLU A 353 -2.98 0.89 -25.28
CA GLU A 353 -1.60 0.84 -24.80
C GLU A 353 -1.02 2.25 -24.63
N LYS A 354 0.00 2.40 -23.78
CA LYS A 354 0.84 3.62 -23.65
C LYS A 354 0.05 4.94 -23.67
N PHE A 355 -0.99 5.06 -22.86
CA PHE A 355 -1.90 6.22 -22.85
C PHE A 355 -2.55 6.52 -24.20
N ALA A 356 -2.78 5.49 -24.99
CA ALA A 356 -3.32 5.60 -26.35
C ALA A 356 -2.45 6.47 -27.29
N SER A 357 -1.17 6.59 -27.02
CA SER A 357 -0.25 7.41 -27.80
C SER A 357 0.42 6.68 -28.95
N MET A 358 0.46 5.35 -28.93
CA MET A 358 1.16 4.49 -29.90
C MET A 358 0.36 3.22 -30.18
N ALA A 359 0.75 2.50 -31.26
CA ALA A 359 0.26 1.18 -31.65
C ALA A 359 1.45 0.29 -32.03
N GLN A 360 2.16 -0.23 -31.00
CA GLN A 360 3.45 -0.90 -31.17
C GLN A 360 3.65 -2.09 -30.24
N ASP A 361 2.75 -2.32 -29.31
CA ASP A 361 2.88 -3.27 -28.23
C ASP A 361 1.80 -4.36 -28.32
N ASN A 362 1.80 -5.29 -27.39
CA ASN A 362 0.89 -6.43 -27.34
C ASN A 362 -0.59 -6.04 -27.47
N GLY A 363 -0.98 -4.84 -27.00
CA GLY A 363 -2.34 -4.31 -27.18
C GLY A 363 -2.72 -4.15 -28.66
N TYR A 364 -1.84 -3.57 -29.47
CA TYR A 364 -2.08 -3.42 -30.90
C TYR A 364 -2.12 -4.77 -31.63
N TYR A 365 -1.17 -5.66 -31.36
CA TYR A 365 -1.13 -6.96 -32.03
C TYR A 365 -2.30 -7.85 -31.63
N PHE A 366 -2.75 -7.79 -30.37
CA PHE A 366 -3.98 -8.45 -29.93
C PHE A 366 -5.19 -7.91 -30.70
N PHE A 367 -5.35 -6.59 -30.78
CA PHE A 367 -6.45 -5.96 -31.53
C PHE A 367 -6.40 -6.36 -33.01
N LYS A 368 -5.23 -6.26 -33.65
CA LYS A 368 -5.03 -6.63 -35.05
C LYS A 368 -5.45 -8.08 -35.32
N HIS A 369 -4.94 -9.01 -34.50
CA HIS A 369 -5.31 -10.43 -34.62
C HIS A 369 -6.82 -10.64 -34.50
N CYS A 370 -7.48 -10.03 -33.51
CA CYS A 370 -8.93 -10.14 -33.34
C CYS A 370 -9.73 -9.60 -34.55
N MET A 371 -9.22 -8.60 -35.26
CA MET A 371 -9.88 -8.05 -36.44
C MET A 371 -9.63 -8.92 -37.68
N ASP A 372 -8.42 -9.39 -37.89
CA ASP A 372 -8.02 -10.19 -39.04
C ASP A 372 -8.70 -11.57 -39.00
N GLU A 373 -8.79 -12.21 -37.84
CA GLU A 373 -9.41 -13.52 -37.60
C GLU A 373 -10.92 -13.48 -37.28
N ASN A 374 -11.51 -12.27 -37.27
CA ASN A 374 -12.94 -12.06 -36.95
C ASN A 374 -13.36 -12.64 -35.58
N GLU A 375 -12.48 -12.51 -34.56
CA GLU A 375 -12.69 -13.06 -33.21
C GLU A 375 -13.85 -12.40 -32.44
N GLU A 376 -14.43 -11.28 -32.93
CA GLU A 376 -15.62 -10.64 -32.35
C GLU A 376 -16.80 -11.61 -32.23
N ALA A 377 -16.97 -12.48 -33.24
CA ALA A 377 -18.03 -13.48 -33.26
C ALA A 377 -17.82 -14.56 -32.20
N TYR A 378 -16.59 -15.06 -32.06
CA TYR A 378 -16.22 -16.09 -31.10
C TYR A 378 -16.29 -15.57 -29.65
N LEU A 379 -15.75 -14.37 -29.41
CA LEU A 379 -15.73 -13.75 -28.10
C LEU A 379 -17.08 -13.15 -27.68
N HIS A 380 -18.05 -13.08 -28.57
CA HIS A 380 -19.32 -12.38 -28.38
C HIS A 380 -19.15 -10.94 -27.85
N LYS A 381 -18.11 -10.23 -28.35
CA LYS A 381 -17.77 -8.87 -27.95
C LYS A 381 -17.45 -7.98 -29.12
N LYS A 382 -17.86 -6.72 -29.03
CA LYS A 382 -17.43 -5.67 -29.96
C LYS A 382 -16.09 -5.10 -29.48
N ILE A 383 -15.05 -5.32 -30.24
CA ILE A 383 -13.68 -4.94 -29.88
C ILE A 383 -13.35 -3.59 -30.50
N TYR A 384 -12.85 -2.68 -29.68
CA TYR A 384 -12.45 -1.34 -30.12
C TYR A 384 -11.06 -0.99 -29.61
N TYR A 385 -10.23 -0.47 -30.51
CA TYR A 385 -8.92 0.06 -30.18
C TYR A 385 -8.97 1.57 -29.92
N ILE A 386 -8.37 2.01 -28.84
CA ILE A 386 -8.32 3.40 -28.44
C ILE A 386 -6.95 3.97 -28.80
N ILE A 387 -6.92 5.04 -29.61
CA ILE A 387 -5.68 5.71 -30.01
C ILE A 387 -5.91 7.22 -30.13
N SER A 388 -4.87 8.02 -29.83
CA SER A 388 -4.89 9.46 -30.06
C SER A 388 -4.91 9.79 -31.56
N LYS A 389 -5.61 10.85 -31.94
CA LYS A 389 -5.57 11.36 -33.32
C LYS A 389 -4.15 11.79 -33.73
N ASP A 390 -3.38 12.27 -32.75
CA ASP A 390 -2.03 12.78 -32.96
C ASP A 390 -0.96 11.69 -32.82
N SER A 391 -1.38 10.43 -32.72
CA SER A 391 -0.45 9.31 -32.65
C SER A 391 0.31 9.14 -33.97
N PRO A 392 1.64 9.00 -33.95
CA PRO A 392 2.41 8.70 -35.15
C PRO A 392 2.04 7.35 -35.78
N ASP A 393 1.45 6.44 -34.97
CA ASP A 393 1.05 5.11 -35.39
C ASP A 393 -0.43 5.03 -35.84
N HIS A 394 -1.14 6.16 -35.93
CA HIS A 394 -2.57 6.14 -36.25
C HIS A 394 -2.85 5.46 -37.59
N TYR A 395 -1.96 5.57 -38.56
CA TYR A 395 -2.08 4.94 -39.88
C TYR A 395 -2.19 3.41 -39.80
N LYS A 396 -1.60 2.78 -38.77
CA LYS A 396 -1.63 1.31 -38.61
C LYS A 396 -3.03 0.76 -38.37
N VAL A 397 -3.91 1.60 -37.79
CA VAL A 397 -5.31 1.23 -37.47
C VAL A 397 -6.30 1.68 -38.55
N ASP A 398 -5.85 2.35 -39.58
CA ASP A 398 -6.69 2.81 -40.69
C ASP A 398 -7.50 1.69 -41.39
N PRO A 399 -6.98 0.47 -41.59
CA PRO A 399 -7.77 -0.65 -42.12
C PRO A 399 -9.02 -0.98 -41.26
N TYR A 400 -8.98 -0.65 -39.97
CA TYR A 400 -9.99 -1.01 -38.96
C TYR A 400 -10.79 0.20 -38.45
N LYS A 401 -10.99 1.25 -39.26
CA LYS A 401 -11.63 2.55 -38.88
C LYS A 401 -12.92 2.41 -38.09
N LYS A 402 -13.74 1.39 -38.38
CA LYS A 402 -15.04 1.15 -37.69
C LYS A 402 -14.84 0.77 -36.23
N ASN A 403 -13.73 0.12 -35.91
CA ASN A 403 -13.37 -0.41 -34.61
C ASN A 403 -12.34 0.46 -33.87
N VAL A 404 -12.05 1.66 -34.41
CA VAL A 404 -11.11 2.61 -33.78
C VAL A 404 -11.88 3.74 -33.08
N ILE A 405 -11.39 4.10 -31.90
CA ILE A 405 -11.95 5.16 -31.08
C ILE A 405 -10.87 6.19 -30.78
N ASN A 406 -11.18 7.44 -31.07
CA ASN A 406 -10.30 8.54 -30.72
C ASN A 406 -10.24 8.74 -29.20
N PHE A 407 -9.03 8.76 -28.67
CA PHE A 407 -8.76 8.99 -27.26
C PHE A 407 -9.40 10.30 -26.76
N MET A 408 -10.01 10.26 -25.57
CA MET A 408 -10.71 11.37 -24.93
C MET A 408 -11.86 12.02 -25.76
N SER A 409 -12.41 11.28 -26.74
CA SER A 409 -13.65 11.66 -27.41
C SER A 409 -14.88 11.31 -26.54
N ILE A 410 -16.04 11.92 -26.82
CA ILE A 410 -17.31 11.56 -26.16
C ILE A 410 -17.63 10.08 -26.37
N ARG A 411 -17.37 9.53 -27.56
CA ARG A 411 -17.55 8.09 -27.86
C ARG A 411 -16.67 7.22 -26.96
N HIS A 412 -15.39 7.60 -26.78
CA HIS A 412 -14.48 6.92 -25.86
C HIS A 412 -15.05 6.90 -24.43
N MET A 413 -15.54 8.05 -23.96
CA MET A 413 -16.09 8.19 -22.60
C MET A 413 -17.37 7.36 -22.41
N ILE A 414 -18.26 7.32 -23.39
CA ILE A 414 -19.46 6.46 -23.36
C ILE A 414 -19.06 5.00 -23.33
N TYR A 415 -18.13 4.57 -24.18
CA TYR A 415 -17.70 3.18 -24.28
C TYR A 415 -16.93 2.74 -23.04
N THR A 416 -16.17 3.61 -22.41
CA THR A 416 -15.54 3.31 -21.11
C THR A 416 -16.57 3.00 -20.02
N GLN A 417 -17.73 3.66 -20.05
CA GLN A 417 -18.82 3.35 -19.12
C GLN A 417 -19.51 2.02 -19.46
N ALA A 418 -19.71 1.75 -20.75
CA ALA A 418 -20.41 0.57 -21.26
C ALA A 418 -19.54 -0.70 -21.30
N ALA A 419 -18.23 -0.58 -21.36
CA ALA A 419 -17.34 -1.71 -21.53
C ALA A 419 -17.50 -2.78 -20.44
N ASP A 420 -17.48 -4.04 -20.86
CA ASP A 420 -17.40 -5.20 -19.97
C ASP A 420 -15.95 -5.53 -19.63
N LEU A 421 -15.05 -5.29 -20.60
CA LEU A 421 -13.68 -5.71 -20.55
C LEU A 421 -12.73 -4.59 -21.03
N ILE A 422 -11.61 -4.47 -20.36
CA ILE A 422 -10.47 -3.65 -20.79
C ILE A 422 -9.30 -4.60 -20.98
N VAL A 423 -8.61 -4.48 -22.11
CA VAL A 423 -7.39 -5.20 -22.43
C VAL A 423 -6.29 -4.18 -22.69
N SER A 424 -5.18 -4.28 -21.99
CA SER A 424 -4.08 -3.33 -22.19
C SER A 424 -2.74 -3.95 -21.83
N SER A 425 -1.70 -3.56 -22.54
CA SER A 425 -0.30 -3.83 -22.16
C SER A 425 0.22 -2.87 -21.09
N ASP A 426 -0.63 -1.96 -20.58
CA ASP A 426 -0.30 -0.98 -19.55
C ASP A 426 -1.39 -0.98 -18.46
N SER A 427 -1.29 -0.10 -17.47
CA SER A 427 -2.30 0.01 -16.42
C SER A 427 -3.69 0.32 -17.00
N ARG A 428 -4.74 -0.29 -16.42
CA ARG A 428 -6.16 0.04 -16.77
C ARG A 428 -6.47 1.53 -16.70
N TYR A 429 -5.78 2.28 -15.86
CA TYR A 429 -5.98 3.72 -15.72
C TYR A 429 -5.38 4.53 -16.86
N HIS A 430 -4.43 3.97 -17.60
CA HIS A 430 -3.84 4.59 -18.78
C HIS A 430 -4.74 4.49 -20.02
N THR A 431 -5.83 3.73 -19.94
CA THR A 431 -6.92 3.76 -20.93
C THR A 431 -7.64 5.11 -20.94
N TYR A 432 -7.40 5.96 -19.94
CA TYR A 432 -7.97 7.29 -19.80
C TYR A 432 -6.90 8.32 -19.46
N ALA A 433 -7.12 9.59 -19.82
CA ALA A 433 -6.11 10.63 -19.58
C ALA A 433 -5.89 10.88 -18.09
N MET A 434 -4.62 11.03 -17.72
CA MET A 434 -4.27 11.61 -16.43
C MET A 434 -4.66 13.09 -16.40
N GLN A 435 -5.36 13.50 -15.37
CA GLN A 435 -5.82 14.86 -15.16
C GLN A 435 -5.35 15.38 -13.80
N CYS A 436 -5.28 16.70 -13.67
CA CYS A 436 -5.01 17.36 -12.38
C CYS A 436 -6.08 17.02 -11.33
N ARG A 437 -7.30 16.78 -11.78
CA ARG A 437 -8.43 16.35 -10.94
C ARG A 437 -8.65 14.85 -11.00
N HIS A 438 -9.28 14.31 -9.98
CA HIS A 438 -9.79 12.94 -10.04
C HIS A 438 -11.04 12.86 -10.90
N SER A 439 -10.91 12.36 -12.13
CA SER A 439 -12.05 12.08 -12.98
C SER A 439 -12.93 10.95 -12.37
N ILE A 440 -14.25 11.09 -12.52
CA ILE A 440 -15.22 10.05 -12.20
C ILE A 440 -14.97 8.76 -13.02
N PHE A 441 -14.34 8.89 -14.20
CA PHE A 441 -13.99 7.77 -15.08
C PHE A 441 -12.99 6.81 -14.44
N ASN A 442 -12.10 7.27 -13.56
CA ASN A 442 -11.25 6.38 -12.78
C ASN A 442 -12.05 5.38 -11.92
N ARG A 443 -13.24 5.78 -11.46
CA ARG A 443 -14.17 4.89 -10.73
C ARG A 443 -14.83 3.87 -11.66
N TYR A 444 -15.17 4.27 -12.89
CA TYR A 444 -15.71 3.33 -13.87
C TYR A 444 -14.64 2.31 -14.27
N LEU A 445 -13.44 2.73 -14.63
CA LEU A 445 -12.33 1.85 -14.99
C LEU A 445 -12.03 0.81 -13.90
N ARG A 446 -12.02 1.22 -12.63
CA ARG A 446 -11.76 0.31 -11.51
C ARG A 446 -12.75 -0.84 -11.39
N LYS A 447 -13.98 -0.66 -11.89
CA LYS A 447 -15.04 -1.66 -11.84
C LYS A 447 -15.07 -2.62 -13.03
N LYS A 448 -14.26 -2.37 -14.05
CA LYS A 448 -14.23 -3.20 -15.26
C LYS A 448 -13.30 -4.39 -15.07
N LYS A 449 -13.65 -5.52 -15.71
CA LYS A 449 -12.71 -6.63 -15.85
C LYS A 449 -11.50 -6.16 -16.64
N PHE A 450 -10.33 -6.63 -16.28
CA PHE A 450 -9.08 -6.17 -16.86
C PHE A 450 -8.14 -7.32 -17.17
N VAL A 451 -7.76 -7.43 -18.44
CA VAL A 451 -6.71 -8.31 -18.91
C VAL A 451 -5.45 -7.50 -19.14
N PHE A 452 -4.39 -7.88 -18.49
CA PHE A 452 -3.08 -7.26 -18.65
C PHE A 452 -2.25 -8.08 -19.65
N LEU A 453 -2.04 -7.50 -20.82
CA LEU A 453 -1.11 -8.03 -21.81
C LEU A 453 0.28 -7.50 -21.47
N GLN A 454 1.08 -8.29 -20.81
CA GLN A 454 2.42 -7.89 -20.39
C GLN A 454 3.17 -7.12 -21.49
N HIS A 455 3.87 -6.06 -21.11
CA HIS A 455 4.84 -5.38 -21.97
C HIS A 455 6.22 -5.42 -21.33
N GLY A 456 7.21 -5.86 -22.10
CA GLY A 456 8.61 -5.98 -21.64
C GLY A 456 8.84 -7.10 -20.62
N VAL A 457 10.09 -7.27 -20.23
CA VAL A 457 10.52 -8.26 -19.24
C VAL A 457 10.35 -7.69 -17.83
N ILE A 458 9.55 -8.35 -16.99
CA ILE A 458 9.32 -7.93 -15.60
C ILE A 458 10.23 -8.63 -14.61
N ALA A 459 11.12 -9.51 -15.06
CA ALA A 459 11.97 -10.36 -14.21
C ALA A 459 12.85 -9.58 -13.23
N LEU A 460 13.26 -8.37 -13.59
CA LEU A 460 14.14 -7.53 -12.77
C LEU A 460 13.40 -6.45 -11.98
N LYS A 461 12.06 -6.40 -12.06
CA LYS A 461 11.26 -5.40 -11.36
C LYS A 461 10.16 -6.04 -10.53
N ARG A 462 10.12 -5.73 -9.24
CA ARG A 462 9.01 -6.12 -8.38
C ARG A 462 7.74 -5.36 -8.75
N VAL A 463 6.79 -6.06 -9.31
CA VAL A 463 5.50 -5.50 -9.75
C VAL A 463 4.30 -6.09 -9.00
N ASP A 464 4.50 -7.12 -8.20
CA ASP A 464 3.48 -7.81 -7.40
C ASP A 464 2.68 -6.87 -6.52
N ALA A 465 3.33 -5.91 -5.85
CA ALA A 465 2.66 -4.91 -5.02
C ALA A 465 1.68 -4.01 -5.79
N PHE A 466 1.81 -3.92 -7.11
CA PHE A 466 0.93 -3.10 -7.96
C PHE A 466 -0.08 -3.94 -8.75
N TYR A 467 0.34 -5.07 -9.33
CA TYR A 467 -0.48 -5.88 -10.23
C TYR A 467 -1.18 -7.07 -9.58
N SER A 468 -0.85 -7.44 -8.34
CA SER A 468 -1.55 -8.51 -7.62
C SER A 468 -3.05 -8.27 -7.52
N LYS A 469 -3.82 -9.34 -7.50
CA LYS A 469 -5.28 -9.29 -7.33
C LYS A 469 -5.65 -8.46 -6.10
N GLY A 470 -6.57 -7.51 -6.27
CA GLY A 470 -6.99 -6.61 -5.20
C GLY A 470 -6.16 -5.34 -5.05
N MET A 471 -4.99 -5.23 -5.67
CA MET A 471 -4.17 -4.02 -5.69
C MET A 471 -4.70 -3.00 -6.71
N ARG A 472 -4.18 -1.75 -6.65
CA ARG A 472 -4.66 -0.67 -7.52
C ARG A 472 -4.53 -0.97 -9.01
N GLY A 473 -3.45 -1.59 -9.42
CA GLY A 473 -3.17 -2.01 -10.80
C GLY A 473 -3.58 -3.46 -11.10
N GLY A 474 -4.19 -4.16 -10.12
CA GLY A 474 -4.50 -5.58 -10.22
C GLY A 474 -5.35 -5.93 -11.44
N CYS A 475 -4.99 -7.03 -12.09
CA CYS A 475 -5.71 -7.58 -13.25
C CYS A 475 -6.56 -8.79 -12.84
N ASP A 476 -7.54 -9.10 -13.66
CA ASP A 476 -8.37 -10.29 -13.50
C ASP A 476 -7.75 -11.48 -14.23
N LEU A 477 -6.98 -11.19 -15.29
CA LEU A 477 -6.17 -12.14 -16.05
C LEU A 477 -4.85 -11.47 -16.44
N PHE A 478 -3.78 -12.26 -16.36
CA PHE A 478 -2.41 -11.87 -16.70
C PHE A 478 -1.90 -12.75 -17.86
#